data_4bf6b9bfe9b075406809f620af636ee6
#
_entry.id   4bf6b9bfe9b075406809f620af636ee6
#
_cell.length_a   1.000
_cell.length_b   1.000
_cell.length_c   1.000
_cell.angle_alpha   90.00
_cell.angle_beta   90.00
_cell.angle_gamma   90.00
#
_symmetry.space_group_name_H-M   'P 1'
#
loop_
_entity.id
_entity.type
_entity.pdbx_description
1 polymer ?
#
loop_
_entity_poly.entity_id
_entity_poly.type
_entity_poly.pdbx_seq_one_letter_code
_entity_poly.pdbx_strand_id
1 'polypeptide(L)'
;MIVQYPENVSPCQRFRFELYKDLLKKNGYLVTTKSFLDKKGYEVVHRYGFVLKKMSALLNGFIGRLLLIPQIGKYDFILLQREFAPIGPPIFEWLFIKLFQKKIIYDFDDAIWLPSVSEQNSLAGNFKNAKKVKDICKWAYRISGGNEYLCNYAKQFNENVVYNPTCVDTEKKYNVLANHDVEKITIAWTGSFSTLKYLAITENALKRLQEKYDFNIKIICNQKPSLALRNIQYVEWTEANEVSELASCQIGLMPLTCDEWSEGKCGFKLIQYLSLGIPSVSSSVGVNKKIIEEGVNGFFADSDEDWYSSIEKLILNADLRKKMGLTGRQKMIAQYSLQSNESNFLNLFSNNESDVLTLNHSTKTSLRKIINIKTVSNAIFRRENALNI
;
A
#
# COMPACT_ATOMS: atom_id res chain seq x y z
N MET A 1 -6.04 18.21 1.47
CA MET A 1 -6.14 16.83 0.97
C MET A 1 -7.57 16.55 0.56
N ILE A 2 -7.76 16.09 -0.66
CA ILE A 2 -9.05 15.69 -1.21
C ILE A 2 -9.03 14.18 -1.36
N VAL A 3 -9.92 13.50 -0.65
CA VAL A 3 -9.95 12.04 -0.51
C VAL A 3 -11.37 11.51 -0.72
N GLN A 4 -11.50 10.20 -0.97
CA GLN A 4 -12.81 9.58 -1.22
C GLN A 4 -13.54 9.22 0.07
N TYR A 5 -12.84 8.80 1.10
CA TYR A 5 -13.41 8.22 2.32
C TYR A 5 -13.07 9.04 3.55
N PRO A 6 -13.79 8.87 4.68
CA PRO A 6 -13.41 9.41 5.97
C PRO A 6 -11.99 8.95 6.38
N GLU A 7 -11.40 9.69 7.31
CA GLU A 7 -10.07 9.34 7.84
C GLU A 7 -10.09 7.99 8.58
N ASN A 8 -8.97 7.30 8.54
CA ASN A 8 -8.67 6.02 9.21
C ASN A 8 -9.44 4.79 8.72
N VAL A 9 -10.21 4.88 7.63
CA VAL A 9 -11.01 3.73 7.15
C VAL A 9 -10.46 3.04 5.90
N SER A 10 -9.62 3.71 5.13
CA SER A 10 -9.13 3.17 3.85
C SER A 10 -7.61 3.07 3.83
N PRO A 11 -7.03 1.87 3.54
CA PRO A 11 -5.58 1.70 3.48
C PRO A 11 -4.90 2.66 2.51
N CYS A 12 -5.48 2.88 1.33
CA CYS A 12 -4.92 3.78 0.34
C CYS A 12 -4.83 5.24 0.81
N GLN A 13 -5.67 5.68 1.77
CA GLN A 13 -5.56 6.99 2.39
C GLN A 13 -4.58 6.98 3.56
N ARG A 14 -4.71 6.00 4.44
CA ARG A 14 -3.90 5.88 5.65
C ARG A 14 -2.40 5.85 5.33
N PHE A 15 -1.98 5.01 4.39
CA PHE A 15 -0.58 4.74 4.09
C PHE A 15 0.01 5.58 2.96
N ARG A 16 -0.79 6.47 2.35
CA ARG A 16 -0.31 7.39 1.32
C ARG A 16 -0.41 8.86 1.73
N PHE A 17 -1.32 9.21 2.66
CA PHE A 17 -1.58 10.60 3.03
C PHE A 17 -1.62 10.81 4.53
N GLU A 18 -2.46 10.06 5.23
CA GLU A 18 -2.71 10.28 6.66
C GLU A 18 -1.45 10.04 7.47
N LEU A 19 -0.65 9.06 7.07
CA LEU A 19 0.67 8.76 7.62
C LEU A 19 1.60 9.97 7.66
N TYR A 20 1.50 10.87 6.69
CA TYR A 20 2.39 12.03 6.53
C TYR A 20 1.83 13.33 7.13
N LYS A 21 0.66 13.33 7.74
CA LYS A 21 0.05 14.56 8.28
C LYS A 21 0.92 15.26 9.33
N ASP A 22 1.49 14.50 10.25
CA ASP A 22 2.34 15.06 11.29
C ASP A 22 3.67 15.57 10.73
N LEU A 23 4.22 14.88 9.71
CA LEU A 23 5.39 15.35 8.98
C LEU A 23 5.11 16.70 8.29
N LEU A 24 3.99 16.84 7.60
CA LEU A 24 3.59 18.09 6.96
C LEU A 24 3.44 19.20 7.98
N LYS A 25 2.77 18.96 9.12
CA LYS A 25 2.61 19.96 10.19
C LYS A 25 3.97 20.40 10.76
N LYS A 26 4.88 19.46 11.02
CA LYS A 26 6.24 19.75 11.50
C LYS A 26 7.03 20.63 10.51
N ASN A 27 6.74 20.50 9.22
CA ASN A 27 7.34 21.30 8.15
C ASN A 27 6.53 22.56 7.80
N GLY A 28 5.64 23.03 8.69
CA GLY A 28 4.93 24.30 8.57
C GLY A 28 3.68 24.29 7.69
N TYR A 29 3.24 23.12 7.20
CA TYR A 29 2.02 23.04 6.39
C TYR A 29 0.77 22.95 7.26
N LEU A 30 -0.24 23.74 6.93
CA LEU A 30 -1.60 23.61 7.47
C LEU A 30 -2.39 22.60 6.62
N VAL A 31 -2.73 21.48 7.23
CA VAL A 31 -3.38 20.36 6.51
C VAL A 31 -4.86 20.33 6.81
N THR A 32 -5.70 20.40 5.77
CA THR A 32 -7.14 20.18 5.85
C THR A 32 -7.51 18.98 4.98
N THR A 33 -8.25 18.02 5.53
CA THR A 33 -8.77 16.86 4.78
C THR A 33 -10.25 17.04 4.48
N LYS A 34 -10.66 16.77 3.24
CA LYS A 34 -12.05 16.82 2.78
C LYS A 34 -12.38 15.51 2.05
N SER A 35 -13.13 14.65 2.71
CA SER A 35 -13.64 13.40 2.13
C SER A 35 -14.84 13.67 1.21
N PHE A 36 -15.05 12.79 0.22
CA PHE A 36 -16.25 12.80 -0.60
C PHE A 36 -17.43 12.17 0.13
N LEU A 37 -17.22 11.02 0.74
CA LEU A 37 -18.21 10.37 1.59
C LEU A 37 -17.98 10.74 3.06
N ASP A 38 -19.05 10.91 3.80
CA ASP A 38 -19.05 10.92 5.26
C ASP A 38 -19.05 9.48 5.82
N LYS A 39 -19.00 9.31 7.14
CA LYS A 39 -19.00 7.98 7.78
C LYS A 39 -20.24 7.15 7.41
N LYS A 40 -21.42 7.76 7.39
CA LYS A 40 -22.68 7.08 7.01
C LYS A 40 -22.68 6.64 5.55
N GLY A 41 -22.20 7.49 4.67
CA GLY A 41 -22.04 7.19 3.24
C GLY A 41 -21.05 6.06 3.01
N TYR A 42 -19.92 6.05 3.72
CA TYR A 42 -18.93 4.97 3.64
C TYR A 42 -19.50 3.62 4.07
N GLU A 43 -20.24 3.55 5.17
CA GLU A 43 -20.88 2.31 5.65
C GLU A 43 -21.87 1.73 4.65
N VAL A 44 -22.57 2.59 3.91
CA VAL A 44 -23.63 2.17 2.98
C VAL A 44 -23.07 1.82 1.60
N VAL A 45 -22.04 2.53 1.10
CA VAL A 45 -21.54 2.37 -0.26
C VAL A 45 -20.98 0.97 -0.53
N HIS A 46 -20.47 0.30 0.51
CA HIS A 46 -19.91 -1.05 0.42
C HIS A 46 -20.92 -2.18 0.73
N ARG A 47 -22.18 -1.84 1.01
CA ARG A 47 -23.24 -2.84 1.26
C ARG A 47 -24.06 -3.09 -0.01
N TYR A 48 -24.55 -4.29 -0.17
CA TYR A 48 -25.49 -4.61 -1.25
C TYR A 48 -26.86 -3.91 -1.01
N GLY A 49 -27.50 -3.40 -2.07
CA GLY A 49 -28.77 -2.65 -1.96
C GLY A 49 -28.57 -1.21 -1.51
N PHE A 50 -29.51 -0.69 -0.73
CA PHE A 50 -29.53 0.68 -0.17
C PHE A 50 -29.41 1.80 -1.21
N VAL A 51 -29.98 1.65 -2.41
CA VAL A 51 -29.79 2.54 -3.56
C VAL A 51 -30.08 4.01 -3.20
N LEU A 52 -31.20 4.31 -2.54
CA LEU A 52 -31.56 5.69 -2.15
C LEU A 52 -30.53 6.31 -1.19
N LYS A 53 -30.03 5.53 -0.22
CA LYS A 53 -29.00 6.01 0.71
C LYS A 53 -27.66 6.24 -0.01
N LYS A 54 -27.29 5.38 -0.96
CA LYS A 54 -26.11 5.57 -1.80
C LYS A 54 -26.24 6.82 -2.65
N MET A 55 -27.41 7.06 -3.26
CA MET A 55 -27.69 8.29 -4.04
C MET A 55 -27.58 9.54 -3.16
N SER A 56 -28.17 9.53 -1.96
CA SER A 56 -28.05 10.63 -1.01
C SER A 56 -26.61 10.89 -0.60
N ALA A 57 -25.82 9.85 -0.34
CA ALA A 57 -24.39 9.98 -0.02
C ALA A 57 -23.59 10.60 -1.17
N LEU A 58 -23.87 10.18 -2.40
CA LEU A 58 -23.25 10.77 -3.62
C LEU A 58 -23.63 12.25 -3.77
N LEU A 59 -24.91 12.59 -3.62
CA LEU A 59 -25.38 13.98 -3.72
C LEU A 59 -24.71 14.87 -2.67
N ASN A 60 -24.65 14.42 -1.41
CA ASN A 60 -23.95 15.12 -0.33
C ASN A 60 -22.46 15.30 -0.66
N GLY A 61 -21.81 14.29 -1.24
CA GLY A 61 -20.43 14.38 -1.71
C GLY A 61 -20.26 15.47 -2.76
N PHE A 62 -21.13 15.54 -3.77
CA PHE A 62 -21.10 16.59 -4.79
C PHE A 62 -21.35 17.98 -4.20
N ILE A 63 -22.34 18.13 -3.30
CA ILE A 63 -22.59 19.39 -2.59
C ILE A 63 -21.33 19.80 -1.79
N GLY A 64 -20.70 18.85 -1.09
CA GLY A 64 -19.43 19.09 -0.39
C GLY A 64 -18.33 19.59 -1.30
N ARG A 65 -18.22 19.08 -2.55
CA ARG A 65 -17.25 19.58 -3.55
C ARG A 65 -17.60 20.99 -4.06
N LEU A 66 -18.87 21.29 -4.27
CA LEU A 66 -19.32 22.64 -4.66
C LEU A 66 -19.00 23.66 -3.56
N LEU A 67 -19.21 23.33 -2.30
CA LEU A 67 -18.90 24.20 -1.16
C LEU A 67 -17.39 24.42 -0.94
N LEU A 68 -16.51 23.65 -1.59
CA LEU A 68 -15.07 23.93 -1.62
C LEU A 68 -14.69 25.06 -2.57
N ILE A 69 -15.48 25.32 -3.61
CA ILE A 69 -15.15 26.30 -4.65
C ILE A 69 -14.81 27.69 -4.05
N PRO A 70 -15.64 28.30 -3.18
CA PRO A 70 -15.33 29.61 -2.60
C PRO A 70 -14.14 29.56 -1.62
N GLN A 71 -13.74 28.38 -1.18
CA GLN A 71 -12.65 28.20 -0.21
C GLN A 71 -11.30 27.88 -0.87
N ILE A 72 -11.31 27.56 -2.17
CA ILE A 72 -10.12 27.03 -2.86
C ILE A 72 -8.94 28.02 -2.86
N GLY A 73 -9.24 29.31 -2.84
CA GLY A 73 -8.23 30.38 -2.75
C GLY A 73 -7.28 30.25 -1.58
N LYS A 74 -7.73 29.66 -0.47
CA LYS A 74 -6.95 29.53 0.79
C LYS A 74 -5.83 28.48 0.72
N TYR A 75 -5.80 27.61 -0.30
CA TYR A 75 -4.88 26.50 -0.38
C TYR A 75 -3.82 26.72 -1.45
N ASP A 76 -2.56 26.51 -1.08
CA ASP A 76 -1.42 26.57 -2.00
C ASP A 76 -1.34 25.32 -2.86
N PHE A 77 -1.53 24.15 -2.23
CA PHE A 77 -1.52 22.85 -2.88
C PHE A 77 -2.80 22.05 -2.60
N ILE A 78 -3.19 21.23 -3.56
CA ILE A 78 -4.26 20.25 -3.40
C ILE A 78 -3.67 18.87 -3.65
N LEU A 79 -3.56 18.05 -2.60
CA LEU A 79 -3.24 16.63 -2.75
C LEU A 79 -4.54 15.87 -3.04
N LEU A 80 -4.66 15.36 -4.25
CA LEU A 80 -5.84 14.68 -4.76
C LEU A 80 -5.60 13.18 -4.85
N GLN A 81 -6.36 12.42 -4.07
CA GLN A 81 -6.36 10.95 -4.18
C GLN A 81 -7.39 10.50 -5.20
N ARG A 82 -6.91 9.88 -6.28
CA ARG A 82 -7.69 9.31 -7.37
C ARG A 82 -8.54 10.35 -8.10
N GLU A 83 -9.54 10.95 -7.46
CA GLU A 83 -10.52 11.83 -8.13
C GLU A 83 -11.29 12.69 -7.12
N PHE A 84 -11.82 13.84 -7.57
CA PHE A 84 -12.70 14.65 -6.73
C PHE A 84 -14.06 13.99 -6.51
N ALA A 85 -14.59 13.33 -7.54
CA ALA A 85 -15.85 12.61 -7.48
C ALA A 85 -15.73 11.23 -8.16
N PRO A 86 -16.31 10.15 -7.57
CA PRO A 86 -16.14 8.78 -8.06
C PRO A 86 -16.86 8.51 -9.40
N ILE A 87 -17.77 9.34 -9.79
CA ILE A 87 -18.54 9.26 -11.04
C ILE A 87 -18.51 10.57 -11.81
N GLY A 88 -18.75 10.50 -13.12
CA GLY A 88 -18.81 11.64 -14.00
C GLY A 88 -17.44 12.12 -14.52
N PRO A 89 -17.45 13.17 -15.37
CA PRO A 89 -16.24 13.76 -15.92
C PRO A 89 -15.44 14.58 -14.89
N PRO A 90 -14.15 14.90 -15.14
CA PRO A 90 -13.27 15.60 -14.21
C PRO A 90 -13.51 17.12 -14.17
N ILE A 91 -14.76 17.54 -13.90
CA ILE A 91 -15.16 18.96 -13.92
C ILE A 91 -14.49 19.74 -12.79
N PHE A 92 -14.43 19.17 -11.58
CA PHE A 92 -13.80 19.84 -10.44
C PHE A 92 -12.29 19.97 -10.64
N GLU A 93 -11.66 18.90 -11.15
CA GLU A 93 -10.24 18.90 -11.48
C GLU A 93 -9.91 19.96 -12.50
N TRP A 94 -10.70 20.03 -13.60
CA TRP A 94 -10.56 21.06 -14.63
C TRP A 94 -10.74 22.46 -14.05
N LEU A 95 -11.81 22.67 -13.28
CA LEU A 95 -12.14 23.96 -12.66
C LEU A 95 -10.98 24.45 -11.76
N PHE A 96 -10.49 23.57 -10.88
CA PHE A 96 -9.47 23.97 -9.91
C PHE A 96 -8.09 24.17 -10.56
N ILE A 97 -7.75 23.38 -11.58
CA ILE A 97 -6.47 23.52 -12.29
C ILE A 97 -6.53 24.67 -13.29
N LYS A 98 -7.51 24.68 -14.18
CA LYS A 98 -7.53 25.59 -15.35
C LYS A 98 -8.09 26.96 -15.01
N LEU A 99 -9.16 27.05 -14.22
CA LEU A 99 -9.77 28.33 -13.88
C LEU A 99 -9.12 28.95 -12.63
N PHE A 100 -8.95 28.19 -11.56
CA PHE A 100 -8.37 28.70 -10.30
C PHE A 100 -6.84 28.53 -10.20
N GLN A 101 -6.19 27.96 -11.20
CA GLN A 101 -4.72 27.79 -11.31
C GLN A 101 -4.08 27.14 -10.07
N LYS A 102 -4.79 26.19 -9.45
CA LYS A 102 -4.31 25.48 -8.26
C LYS A 102 -3.33 24.37 -8.63
N LYS A 103 -2.27 24.25 -7.83
CA LYS A 103 -1.29 23.17 -7.93
C LYS A 103 -1.88 21.88 -7.36
N ILE A 104 -2.35 20.99 -8.25
CA ILE A 104 -2.86 19.68 -7.86
C ILE A 104 -1.73 18.65 -7.95
N ILE A 105 -1.44 18.01 -6.81
CA ILE A 105 -0.61 16.81 -6.72
C ILE A 105 -1.58 15.63 -6.84
N TYR A 106 -1.49 14.89 -7.95
CA TYR A 106 -2.40 13.80 -8.26
C TYR A 106 -1.79 12.47 -7.84
N ASP A 107 -2.44 11.75 -6.93
CA ASP A 107 -1.94 10.49 -6.39
C ASP A 107 -2.86 9.31 -6.71
N PHE A 108 -2.23 8.19 -7.09
CA PHE A 108 -2.91 6.90 -7.23
C PHE A 108 -1.98 5.72 -6.94
N ASP A 109 -2.58 4.68 -6.33
CA ASP A 109 -1.95 3.47 -5.84
C ASP A 109 -2.47 2.19 -6.51
N ASP A 110 -3.37 2.35 -7.48
CA ASP A 110 -3.94 1.29 -8.32
C ASP A 110 -4.03 1.77 -9.78
N ALA A 111 -4.14 0.85 -10.74
CA ALA A 111 -4.35 1.12 -12.16
C ALA A 111 -5.78 1.62 -12.45
N ILE A 112 -6.14 2.79 -11.87
CA ILE A 112 -7.51 3.33 -11.86
C ILE A 112 -8.07 3.72 -13.23
N TRP A 113 -7.24 3.71 -14.28
CA TRP A 113 -7.66 3.88 -15.67
C TRP A 113 -8.22 2.59 -16.28
N LEU A 114 -7.98 1.43 -15.64
CA LEU A 114 -8.56 0.16 -16.06
C LEU A 114 -9.99 0.05 -15.53
N PRO A 115 -10.89 -0.58 -16.30
CA PRO A 115 -12.24 -0.86 -15.83
C PRO A 115 -12.18 -1.78 -14.60
N SER A 116 -12.63 -1.28 -13.48
CA SER A 116 -12.76 -2.07 -12.26
C SER A 116 -14.08 -1.74 -11.60
N VAL A 117 -14.96 -2.72 -11.58
CA VAL A 117 -16.27 -2.60 -10.94
C VAL A 117 -16.42 -3.75 -9.98
N SER A 118 -16.69 -3.43 -8.69
CA SER A 118 -17.13 -4.47 -7.76
C SER A 118 -18.53 -4.93 -8.15
N GLU A 119 -18.82 -6.21 -8.03
CA GLU A 119 -20.17 -6.79 -8.28
C GLU A 119 -21.27 -6.05 -7.51
N GLN A 120 -20.93 -5.49 -6.34
CA GLN A 120 -21.85 -4.73 -5.49
C GLN A 120 -22.23 -3.35 -6.04
N ASN A 121 -21.49 -2.82 -7.01
CA ASN A 121 -21.67 -1.50 -7.60
C ASN A 121 -21.67 -1.54 -9.15
N SER A 122 -22.15 -2.63 -9.74
CA SER A 122 -22.16 -2.83 -11.21
C SER A 122 -22.88 -1.69 -11.95
N LEU A 123 -23.97 -1.16 -11.43
CA LEU A 123 -24.68 -0.02 -12.02
C LEU A 123 -23.84 1.26 -12.05
N ALA A 124 -23.06 1.51 -10.99
CA ALA A 124 -22.18 2.67 -10.93
C ALA A 124 -20.99 2.57 -11.91
N GLY A 125 -20.63 1.35 -12.31
CA GLY A 125 -19.57 1.09 -13.29
C GLY A 125 -19.81 1.78 -14.63
N ASN A 126 -21.06 1.84 -15.10
CA ASN A 126 -21.44 2.50 -16.34
C ASN A 126 -21.22 4.02 -16.31
N PHE A 127 -21.21 4.63 -15.12
CA PHE A 127 -21.00 6.06 -14.91
C PHE A 127 -19.55 6.39 -14.52
N LYS A 128 -18.72 5.38 -14.29
CA LYS A 128 -17.31 5.56 -13.96
C LYS A 128 -16.52 5.92 -15.22
N ASN A 129 -16.00 7.13 -15.26
CA ASN A 129 -15.21 7.60 -16.39
C ASN A 129 -13.72 7.33 -16.17
N ALA A 130 -13.25 6.12 -16.50
CA ALA A 130 -11.83 5.76 -16.38
C ALA A 130 -10.91 6.63 -17.27
N LYS A 131 -11.43 7.16 -18.39
CA LYS A 131 -10.68 8.04 -19.30
C LYS A 131 -10.28 9.38 -18.67
N LYS A 132 -10.97 9.83 -17.60
CA LYS A 132 -10.63 11.07 -16.88
C LYS A 132 -9.24 11.06 -16.27
N VAL A 133 -8.71 9.87 -15.92
CA VAL A 133 -7.37 9.73 -15.33
C VAL A 133 -6.30 10.34 -16.22
N LYS A 134 -6.37 10.07 -17.53
CA LYS A 134 -5.48 10.67 -18.55
C LYS A 134 -5.54 12.20 -18.54
N ASP A 135 -6.75 12.76 -18.47
CA ASP A 135 -6.93 14.21 -18.51
C ASP A 135 -6.41 14.87 -17.22
N ILE A 136 -6.69 14.26 -16.07
CA ILE A 136 -6.14 14.74 -14.79
C ILE A 136 -4.61 14.67 -14.79
N CYS A 137 -4.02 13.58 -15.31
CA CYS A 137 -2.56 13.47 -15.44
C CYS A 137 -1.98 14.62 -16.27
N LYS A 138 -2.59 14.96 -17.42
CA LYS A 138 -2.15 16.07 -18.27
C LYS A 138 -2.19 17.44 -17.60
N TRP A 139 -3.13 17.62 -16.67
CA TRP A 139 -3.37 18.92 -16.05
C TRP A 139 -2.67 19.08 -14.69
N ALA A 140 -2.38 17.98 -14.02
CA ALA A 140 -1.81 18.00 -12.68
C ALA A 140 -0.46 18.73 -12.63
N TYR A 141 -0.22 19.46 -11.55
CA TYR A 141 1.07 20.06 -11.26
C TYR A 141 2.17 19.01 -11.10
N ARG A 142 1.84 17.93 -10.39
CA ARG A 142 2.73 16.78 -10.14
C ARG A 142 1.92 15.52 -9.94
N ILE A 143 2.50 14.37 -10.31
CA ILE A 143 1.87 13.07 -10.13
C ILE A 143 2.69 12.26 -9.14
N SER A 144 2.01 11.62 -8.19
CA SER A 144 2.53 10.70 -7.20
C SER A 144 2.05 9.28 -7.52
N GLY A 145 2.91 8.47 -8.10
CA GLY A 145 2.61 7.08 -8.46
C GLY A 145 3.14 6.09 -7.43
N GLY A 146 2.33 5.14 -7.00
CA GLY A 146 2.68 4.19 -5.94
C GLY A 146 3.65 3.07 -6.37
N ASN A 147 3.81 2.83 -7.68
CA ASN A 147 4.78 1.91 -8.24
C ASN A 147 5.25 2.39 -9.63
N GLU A 148 6.24 1.71 -10.22
CA GLU A 148 6.79 2.11 -11.52
C GLU A 148 5.81 1.93 -12.67
N TYR A 149 4.97 0.91 -12.66
CA TYR A 149 3.94 0.70 -13.67
C TYR A 149 2.98 1.91 -13.73
N LEU A 150 2.54 2.37 -12.56
CA LEU A 150 1.70 3.56 -12.42
C LEU A 150 2.42 4.83 -12.88
N CYS A 151 3.68 4.99 -12.49
CA CYS A 151 4.51 6.12 -12.92
C CYS A 151 4.72 6.12 -14.44
N ASN A 152 4.96 4.97 -15.07
CA ASN A 152 5.17 4.85 -16.51
C ASN A 152 3.88 5.18 -17.29
N TYR A 153 2.71 4.81 -16.78
CA TYR A 153 1.45 5.28 -17.34
C TYR A 153 1.34 6.81 -17.27
N ALA A 154 1.62 7.40 -16.12
CA ALA A 154 1.51 8.84 -15.91
C ALA A 154 2.50 9.64 -16.78
N LYS A 155 3.72 9.15 -16.97
CA LYS A 155 4.77 9.78 -17.79
C LYS A 155 4.39 9.93 -19.27
N GLN A 156 3.42 9.17 -19.76
CA GLN A 156 2.87 9.38 -21.11
C GLN A 156 2.14 10.73 -21.27
N PHE A 157 1.78 11.38 -20.15
CA PHE A 157 0.92 12.57 -20.13
C PHE A 157 1.51 13.75 -19.37
N ASN A 158 2.50 13.50 -18.48
CA ASN A 158 3.08 14.53 -17.62
C ASN A 158 4.53 14.17 -17.29
N GLU A 159 5.43 15.15 -17.39
CA GLU A 159 6.87 14.95 -17.09
C GLU A 159 7.14 14.95 -15.58
N ASN A 160 6.30 15.63 -14.78
CA ASN A 160 6.45 15.78 -13.34
C ASN A 160 5.85 14.58 -12.58
N VAL A 161 6.41 13.39 -12.78
CA VAL A 161 5.99 12.16 -12.11
C VAL A 161 7.01 11.71 -11.08
N VAL A 162 6.55 11.54 -9.85
CA VAL A 162 7.35 11.08 -8.71
C VAL A 162 6.92 9.67 -8.31
N TYR A 163 7.88 8.77 -8.19
CA TYR A 163 7.66 7.48 -7.55
C TYR A 163 7.56 7.70 -6.04
N ASN A 164 6.39 7.47 -5.49
CA ASN A 164 6.08 7.60 -4.07
C ASN A 164 5.50 6.27 -3.57
N PRO A 165 6.31 5.35 -3.03
CA PRO A 165 5.84 4.04 -2.61
C PRO A 165 4.84 4.14 -1.46
N THR A 166 4.01 3.12 -1.31
CA THR A 166 3.21 2.94 -0.10
C THR A 166 4.16 2.62 1.06
N CYS A 167 4.01 3.29 2.19
CA CYS A 167 4.89 3.18 3.35
C CYS A 167 4.12 2.84 4.63
N VAL A 168 4.84 2.36 5.63
CA VAL A 168 4.35 2.16 6.99
C VAL A 168 5.24 2.88 8.00
N ASP A 169 4.70 3.20 9.17
CA ASP A 169 5.48 3.75 10.28
C ASP A 169 6.10 2.59 11.05
N THR A 170 7.40 2.36 10.83
CA THR A 170 8.15 1.27 11.44
C THR A 170 8.65 1.58 12.85
N GLU A 171 8.54 2.82 13.30
CA GLU A 171 8.95 3.25 14.64
C GLU A 171 7.80 3.23 15.65
N LYS A 172 6.59 3.65 15.23
CA LYS A 172 5.45 3.78 16.14
C LYS A 172 4.43 2.66 16.00
N LYS A 173 4.03 2.32 14.76
CA LYS A 173 2.91 1.40 14.52
C LYS A 173 3.38 -0.02 14.19
N TYR A 174 4.30 -0.16 13.24
CA TYR A 174 4.87 -1.45 12.84
C TYR A 174 6.22 -1.69 13.54
N ASN A 175 6.27 -1.50 14.86
CA ASN A 175 7.49 -1.52 15.67
C ASN A 175 7.73 -2.83 16.44
N VAL A 176 6.90 -3.84 16.21
CA VAL A 176 7.00 -5.16 16.81
C VAL A 176 7.45 -6.18 15.78
N LEU A 177 8.04 -7.29 16.24
CA LEU A 177 8.41 -8.43 15.40
C LEU A 177 7.54 -9.64 15.75
N ALA A 178 7.20 -10.42 14.73
CA ALA A 178 6.53 -11.70 14.89
C ALA A 178 7.43 -12.69 15.62
N ASN A 179 6.83 -13.47 16.53
CA ASN A 179 7.51 -14.59 17.16
C ASN A 179 7.46 -15.82 16.23
N HIS A 180 8.62 -16.37 15.88
CA HIS A 180 8.73 -17.56 15.04
C HIS A 180 8.96 -18.86 15.83
N ASP A 181 9.20 -18.76 17.16
CA ASP A 181 9.32 -19.90 18.07
C ASP A 181 7.95 -20.24 18.65
N VAL A 182 7.13 -20.90 17.85
CA VAL A 182 5.75 -21.28 18.17
C VAL A 182 5.55 -22.78 17.92
N GLU A 183 4.73 -23.42 18.73
CA GLU A 183 4.36 -24.83 18.52
C GLU A 183 3.53 -25.00 17.25
N LYS A 184 2.58 -24.10 17.02
CA LYS A 184 1.69 -24.15 15.87
C LYS A 184 1.79 -22.87 15.05
N ILE A 185 2.19 -23.03 13.79
CA ILE A 185 2.35 -21.93 12.85
C ILE A 185 1.01 -21.35 12.44
N THR A 186 0.95 -20.05 12.24
CA THR A 186 -0.18 -19.34 11.65
C THR A 186 0.27 -18.65 10.36
N ILE A 187 -0.40 -18.99 9.26
CA ILE A 187 -0.22 -18.39 7.94
C ILE A 187 -1.24 -17.27 7.80
N ALA A 188 -0.78 -16.06 7.45
CA ALA A 188 -1.61 -14.87 7.36
C ALA A 188 -2.01 -14.53 5.93
N TRP A 189 -3.26 -14.12 5.77
CA TRP A 189 -3.68 -13.29 4.66
C TRP A 189 -4.49 -12.10 5.20
N THR A 190 -4.18 -10.88 4.72
CA THR A 190 -4.95 -9.67 5.03
C THR A 190 -5.41 -8.99 3.75
N GLY A 191 -6.57 -8.33 3.79
CA GLY A 191 -7.09 -7.61 2.64
C GLY A 191 -8.54 -7.19 2.78
N SER A 192 -9.08 -6.57 1.73
CA SER A 192 -10.50 -6.28 1.61
C SER A 192 -11.24 -7.43 0.94
N PHE A 193 -12.57 -7.47 1.09
CA PHE A 193 -13.42 -8.46 0.40
C PHE A 193 -13.16 -8.52 -1.12
N SER A 194 -12.87 -7.38 -1.76
CA SER A 194 -12.61 -7.31 -3.20
C SER A 194 -11.33 -8.03 -3.64
N THR A 195 -10.40 -8.26 -2.71
CA THR A 195 -9.15 -8.98 -2.97
C THR A 195 -9.14 -10.40 -2.41
N LEU A 196 -10.19 -10.78 -1.67
CA LEU A 196 -10.33 -12.11 -1.08
C LEU A 196 -10.33 -13.24 -2.14
N LYS A 197 -10.85 -12.95 -3.34
CA LYS A 197 -10.85 -13.87 -4.49
C LYS A 197 -9.45 -14.39 -4.87
N TYR A 198 -8.41 -13.60 -4.65
CA TYR A 198 -7.04 -14.02 -4.96
C TYR A 198 -6.51 -15.10 -4.02
N LEU A 199 -7.07 -15.21 -2.80
CA LEU A 199 -6.66 -16.26 -1.86
C LEU A 199 -7.01 -17.66 -2.38
N ALA A 200 -8.02 -17.80 -3.24
CA ALA A 200 -8.36 -19.06 -3.89
C ALA A 200 -7.20 -19.65 -4.73
N ILE A 201 -6.26 -18.81 -5.20
CA ILE A 201 -5.05 -19.27 -5.93
C ILE A 201 -4.22 -20.21 -5.06
N THR A 202 -4.21 -20.02 -3.74
CA THR A 202 -3.41 -20.81 -2.80
C THR A 202 -4.18 -21.99 -2.21
N GLU A 203 -5.48 -22.12 -2.48
CA GLU A 203 -6.36 -23.04 -1.75
C GLU A 203 -5.93 -24.51 -1.89
N ASN A 204 -5.58 -24.95 -3.11
CA ASN A 204 -5.17 -26.31 -3.36
C ASN A 204 -3.84 -26.66 -2.66
N ALA A 205 -2.83 -25.79 -2.77
CA ALA A 205 -1.55 -25.96 -2.08
C ALA A 205 -1.73 -26.00 -0.55
N LEU A 206 -2.57 -25.12 0.01
CA LEU A 206 -2.86 -25.10 1.45
C LEU A 206 -3.61 -26.38 1.90
N LYS A 207 -4.55 -26.92 1.10
CA LYS A 207 -5.22 -28.19 1.39
C LYS A 207 -4.22 -29.35 1.48
N ARG A 208 -3.36 -29.48 0.46
CA ARG A 208 -2.30 -30.51 0.42
C ARG A 208 -1.36 -30.42 1.62
N LEU A 209 -0.99 -29.20 2.01
CA LEU A 209 -0.15 -28.97 3.19
C LEU A 209 -0.88 -29.34 4.48
N GLN A 210 -2.17 -29.08 4.61
CA GLN A 210 -2.98 -29.46 5.77
C GLN A 210 -3.19 -30.98 5.92
N GLU A 211 -2.91 -31.77 4.88
CA GLU A 211 -2.87 -33.24 4.98
C GLU A 211 -1.66 -33.75 5.75
N LYS A 212 -0.53 -32.98 5.71
CA LYS A 212 0.74 -33.35 6.32
C LYS A 212 1.07 -32.60 7.60
N TYR A 213 0.63 -31.34 7.71
CA TYR A 213 1.05 -30.43 8.77
C TYR A 213 -0.14 -29.79 9.47
N ASP A 214 -0.03 -29.61 10.79
CA ASP A 214 -1.03 -28.87 11.57
C ASP A 214 -0.62 -27.41 11.72
N PHE A 215 -1.36 -26.51 11.06
CA PHE A 215 -1.17 -25.07 11.12
C PHE A 215 -2.51 -24.32 11.03
N ASN A 216 -2.51 -23.08 11.47
CA ASN A 216 -3.65 -22.18 11.35
C ASN A 216 -3.54 -21.32 10.10
N ILE A 217 -4.69 -20.92 9.57
CA ILE A 217 -4.80 -19.91 8.50
C ILE A 217 -5.57 -18.75 9.07
N LYS A 218 -4.93 -17.60 9.28
CA LYS A 218 -5.56 -16.38 9.78
C LYS A 218 -5.91 -15.46 8.62
N ILE A 219 -7.20 -15.14 8.50
CA ILE A 219 -7.72 -14.25 7.45
C ILE A 219 -8.28 -13.00 8.12
N ILE A 220 -7.57 -11.89 7.92
CA ILE A 220 -7.91 -10.58 8.47
C ILE A 220 -8.57 -9.77 7.36
N CYS A 221 -9.89 -9.62 7.41
CA CYS A 221 -10.69 -9.05 6.32
C CYS A 221 -11.98 -8.43 6.87
N ASN A 222 -12.60 -7.55 6.11
CA ASN A 222 -13.92 -6.99 6.41
C ASN A 222 -15.11 -7.88 5.98
N GLN A 223 -14.83 -9.09 5.51
CA GLN A 223 -15.85 -10.08 5.14
C GLN A 223 -15.31 -11.49 5.41
N LYS A 224 -16.17 -12.34 5.99
CA LYS A 224 -15.82 -13.74 6.26
C LYS A 224 -15.57 -14.48 4.94
N PRO A 225 -14.45 -15.24 4.82
CA PRO A 225 -14.13 -16.01 3.63
C PRO A 225 -15.04 -17.23 3.50
N SER A 226 -15.23 -17.69 2.26
CA SER A 226 -15.82 -19.00 1.95
C SER A 226 -14.75 -19.84 1.26
N LEU A 227 -13.96 -20.57 2.06
CA LEU A 227 -12.86 -21.43 1.60
C LEU A 227 -13.02 -22.82 2.23
N ALA A 228 -12.71 -23.86 1.45
CA ALA A 228 -12.76 -25.23 1.92
C ALA A 228 -11.43 -25.67 2.57
N LEU A 229 -10.97 -24.91 3.58
CA LEU A 229 -9.74 -25.14 4.33
C LEU A 229 -10.07 -25.42 5.80
N ARG A 230 -9.20 -26.19 6.48
CA ARG A 230 -9.29 -26.45 7.93
C ARG A 230 -8.59 -25.32 8.72
N ASN A 231 -8.89 -25.22 10.02
CA ASN A 231 -8.22 -24.33 10.96
C ASN A 231 -8.21 -22.84 10.51
N ILE A 232 -9.29 -22.36 9.88
CA ILE A 232 -9.43 -20.96 9.51
C ILE A 232 -9.79 -20.15 10.75
N GLN A 233 -8.98 -19.15 11.05
CA GLN A 233 -9.22 -18.11 12.04
C GLN A 233 -9.62 -16.83 11.28
N TYR A 234 -10.90 -16.51 11.26
CA TYR A 234 -11.39 -15.25 10.70
C TYR A 234 -11.32 -14.16 11.76
N VAL A 235 -10.71 -13.05 11.40
CA VAL A 235 -10.64 -11.83 12.20
C VAL A 235 -11.23 -10.68 11.39
N GLU A 236 -12.25 -10.04 11.93
CA GLU A 236 -12.76 -8.81 11.34
C GLU A 236 -11.70 -7.71 11.45
N TRP A 237 -11.34 -7.13 10.31
CA TRP A 237 -10.32 -6.11 10.26
C TRP A 237 -10.78 -4.82 10.95
N THR A 238 -9.94 -4.29 11.82
CA THR A 238 -10.05 -2.94 12.37
C THR A 238 -8.67 -2.28 12.35
N GLU A 239 -8.63 -0.96 12.37
CA GLU A 239 -7.35 -0.26 12.49
C GLU A 239 -6.59 -0.63 13.78
N ALA A 240 -7.33 -0.85 14.86
CA ALA A 240 -6.76 -1.14 16.18
C ALA A 240 -6.11 -2.53 16.26
N ASN A 241 -6.68 -3.55 15.57
CA ASN A 241 -6.18 -4.92 15.65
C ASN A 241 -5.23 -5.31 14.51
N GLU A 242 -5.10 -4.46 13.47
CA GLU A 242 -4.33 -4.77 12.25
C GLU A 242 -2.91 -5.27 12.53
N VAL A 243 -2.15 -4.56 13.36
CA VAL A 243 -0.75 -4.89 13.63
C VAL A 243 -0.62 -6.08 14.57
N SER A 244 -1.40 -6.12 15.66
CA SER A 244 -1.33 -7.20 16.65
C SER A 244 -1.74 -8.54 16.05
N GLU A 245 -2.78 -8.57 15.22
CA GLU A 245 -3.23 -9.78 14.55
C GLU A 245 -2.21 -10.28 13.52
N LEU A 246 -1.59 -9.37 12.76
CA LEU A 246 -0.53 -9.75 11.84
C LEU A 246 0.72 -10.24 12.58
N ALA A 247 1.16 -9.54 13.63
CA ALA A 247 2.37 -9.89 14.39
C ALA A 247 2.29 -11.26 15.09
N SER A 248 1.09 -11.83 15.24
CA SER A 248 0.90 -13.18 15.74
C SER A 248 1.08 -14.28 14.70
N CYS A 249 1.40 -13.93 13.45
CA CYS A 249 1.55 -14.86 12.34
C CYS A 249 3.02 -15.04 11.94
N GLN A 250 3.35 -16.14 11.25
CA GLN A 250 4.72 -16.51 10.92
C GLN A 250 5.03 -16.51 9.43
N ILE A 251 4.01 -16.59 8.58
CA ILE A 251 4.13 -16.61 7.11
C ILE A 251 3.04 -15.71 6.53
N GLY A 252 3.38 -14.82 5.60
CA GLY A 252 2.43 -13.96 4.90
C GLY A 252 2.18 -14.42 3.48
N LEU A 253 0.93 -14.35 3.01
CA LEU A 253 0.56 -14.71 1.63
C LEU A 253 0.10 -13.48 0.86
N MET A 254 0.62 -13.33 -0.38
CA MET A 254 0.17 -12.30 -1.32
C MET A 254 -0.04 -12.88 -2.73
N PRO A 255 -1.06 -13.73 -2.90
CA PRO A 255 -1.44 -14.22 -4.22
C PRO A 255 -2.07 -13.11 -5.06
N LEU A 256 -1.69 -13.04 -6.33
CA LEU A 256 -2.25 -12.17 -7.36
C LEU A 256 -2.32 -12.92 -8.69
N THR A 257 -3.26 -12.55 -9.54
CA THR A 257 -3.29 -12.96 -10.94
C THR A 257 -2.24 -12.20 -11.76
N CYS A 258 -1.73 -12.80 -12.84
CA CYS A 258 -0.84 -12.12 -13.77
C CYS A 258 -1.69 -11.33 -14.79
N ASP A 259 -2.07 -10.11 -14.41
CA ASP A 259 -2.87 -9.20 -15.24
C ASP A 259 -2.48 -7.74 -15.02
N GLU A 260 -2.91 -6.85 -15.92
CA GLU A 260 -2.60 -5.42 -15.86
C GLU A 260 -3.08 -4.75 -14.56
N TRP A 261 -4.18 -5.22 -13.97
CA TRP A 261 -4.68 -4.69 -12.71
C TRP A 261 -3.72 -5.01 -11.56
N SER A 262 -3.20 -6.22 -11.54
CA SER A 262 -2.24 -6.70 -10.53
C SER A 262 -0.87 -6.04 -10.69
N GLU A 263 -0.43 -5.72 -11.91
CA GLU A 263 0.76 -4.89 -12.16
C GLU A 263 0.64 -3.50 -11.50
N GLY A 264 -0.57 -2.96 -11.43
CA GLY A 264 -0.85 -1.69 -10.76
C GLY A 264 -0.83 -1.74 -9.22
N LYS A 265 -0.74 -2.93 -8.59
CA LYS A 265 -0.73 -3.05 -7.13
C LYS A 265 0.58 -2.56 -6.51
N CYS A 266 0.49 -1.90 -5.35
CA CYS A 266 1.64 -1.32 -4.66
C CYS A 266 2.26 -2.21 -3.57
N GLY A 267 1.95 -3.51 -3.54
CA GLY A 267 2.61 -4.48 -2.65
C GLY A 267 2.32 -4.32 -1.16
N PHE A 268 1.25 -3.62 -0.79
CA PHE A 268 1.00 -3.21 0.58
C PHE A 268 1.01 -4.35 1.61
N LYS A 269 0.43 -5.50 1.28
CA LYS A 269 0.46 -6.67 2.18
C LYS A 269 1.88 -7.13 2.50
N LEU A 270 2.75 -7.19 1.48
CA LEU A 270 4.15 -7.56 1.66
C LEU A 270 4.88 -6.55 2.55
N ILE A 271 4.61 -5.25 2.34
CA ILE A 271 5.18 -4.19 3.18
C ILE A 271 4.76 -4.37 4.64
N GLN A 272 3.48 -4.69 4.90
CA GLN A 272 3.00 -4.97 6.25
C GLN A 272 3.68 -6.21 6.87
N TYR A 273 3.69 -7.34 6.16
CA TYR A 273 4.28 -8.59 6.65
C TYR A 273 5.78 -8.42 6.96
N LEU A 274 6.54 -7.97 5.97
CA LEU A 274 7.98 -7.80 6.11
C LEU A 274 8.35 -6.76 7.16
N SER A 275 7.52 -5.72 7.36
CA SER A 275 7.73 -4.75 8.44
C SER A 275 7.59 -5.37 9.82
N LEU A 276 6.84 -6.43 9.97
CA LEU A 276 6.68 -7.20 11.20
C LEU A 276 7.65 -8.40 11.29
N GLY A 277 8.60 -8.51 10.36
CA GLY A 277 9.54 -9.61 10.31
C GLY A 277 8.90 -10.93 9.87
N ILE A 278 7.80 -10.89 9.12
CA ILE A 278 7.08 -12.06 8.62
C ILE A 278 7.53 -12.32 7.18
N PRO A 279 8.28 -13.42 6.89
CA PRO A 279 8.62 -13.80 5.53
C PRO A 279 7.35 -14.11 4.74
N SER A 280 7.38 -13.86 3.43
CA SER A 280 6.17 -13.93 2.63
C SER A 280 6.34 -14.79 1.39
N VAL A 281 5.25 -15.44 0.97
CA VAL A 281 5.15 -16.08 -0.34
C VAL A 281 4.19 -15.24 -1.20
N SER A 282 4.60 -14.90 -2.40
CA SER A 282 3.82 -14.01 -3.28
C SER A 282 3.90 -14.41 -4.74
N SER A 283 2.87 -14.06 -5.52
CA SER A 283 2.97 -14.11 -6.98
C SER A 283 4.04 -13.15 -7.49
N SER A 284 4.79 -13.55 -8.53
CA SER A 284 5.86 -12.75 -9.15
C SER A 284 5.30 -11.68 -10.11
N VAL A 285 4.41 -10.80 -9.60
CA VAL A 285 3.69 -9.79 -10.40
C VAL A 285 4.01 -8.39 -9.90
N GLY A 286 4.20 -7.47 -10.81
CA GLY A 286 4.35 -6.04 -10.55
C GLY A 286 5.43 -5.72 -9.52
N VAL A 287 5.09 -4.87 -8.57
CA VAL A 287 6.01 -4.42 -7.51
C VAL A 287 6.44 -5.51 -6.54
N ASN A 288 5.74 -6.67 -6.49
CA ASN A 288 6.15 -7.78 -5.67
C ASN A 288 7.58 -8.22 -5.99
N LYS A 289 7.97 -8.18 -7.29
CA LYS A 289 9.35 -8.46 -7.77
C LYS A 289 10.43 -7.53 -7.22
N LYS A 290 10.05 -6.35 -6.72
CA LYS A 290 10.98 -5.41 -6.07
C LYS A 290 11.01 -5.57 -4.57
N ILE A 291 9.86 -5.88 -3.98
CA ILE A 291 9.71 -6.04 -2.53
C ILE A 291 10.32 -7.36 -2.09
N ILE A 292 9.97 -8.46 -2.76
CA ILE A 292 10.55 -9.77 -2.50
C ILE A 292 11.89 -9.90 -3.22
N GLU A 293 12.82 -10.47 -2.51
CA GLU A 293 14.10 -10.98 -3.01
C GLU A 293 14.13 -12.47 -2.73
N GLU A 294 14.08 -13.26 -3.82
CA GLU A 294 13.89 -14.72 -3.79
C GLU A 294 14.90 -15.41 -2.88
N GLY A 295 14.41 -16.21 -1.93
CA GLY A 295 15.26 -16.91 -0.97
C GLY A 295 15.90 -16.05 0.11
N VAL A 296 15.71 -14.73 0.10
CA VAL A 296 16.34 -13.77 1.03
C VAL A 296 15.34 -13.22 2.05
N ASN A 297 14.18 -12.73 1.60
CA ASN A 297 13.13 -12.22 2.49
C ASN A 297 11.75 -12.82 2.21
N GLY A 298 11.65 -13.74 1.25
CA GLY A 298 10.43 -14.44 0.86
C GLY A 298 10.67 -15.32 -0.35
N PHE A 299 9.59 -15.86 -0.89
CA PHE A 299 9.58 -16.70 -2.08
C PHE A 299 8.54 -16.22 -3.09
N PHE A 300 8.81 -16.47 -4.37
CA PHE A 300 7.80 -16.37 -5.41
C PHE A 300 7.07 -17.70 -5.60
N ALA A 301 5.81 -17.59 -6.01
CA ALA A 301 4.97 -18.74 -6.34
C ALA A 301 3.97 -18.35 -7.43
N ASP A 302 4.11 -18.97 -8.59
CA ASP A 302 3.26 -18.72 -9.77
C ASP A 302 2.49 -19.96 -10.20
N SER A 303 2.85 -21.15 -9.67
CA SER A 303 2.13 -22.42 -9.83
C SER A 303 1.69 -22.98 -8.47
N ASP A 304 0.76 -23.94 -8.49
CA ASP A 304 0.33 -24.65 -7.28
C ASP A 304 1.50 -25.33 -6.56
N GLU A 305 2.44 -25.90 -7.31
CA GLU A 305 3.62 -26.54 -6.75
C GLU A 305 4.61 -25.54 -6.14
N ASP A 306 4.74 -24.33 -6.73
CA ASP A 306 5.55 -23.27 -6.13
C ASP A 306 4.95 -22.81 -4.81
N TRP A 307 3.62 -22.62 -4.75
CA TRP A 307 2.92 -22.30 -3.51
C TRP A 307 3.14 -23.37 -2.45
N TYR A 308 2.95 -24.64 -2.85
CA TYR A 308 3.14 -25.77 -1.96
C TYR A 308 4.57 -25.78 -1.39
N SER A 309 5.59 -25.84 -2.25
CA SER A 309 6.98 -26.01 -1.88
C SER A 309 7.53 -24.80 -1.09
N SER A 310 7.16 -23.59 -1.47
CA SER A 310 7.59 -22.38 -0.79
C SER A 310 7.00 -22.24 0.61
N ILE A 311 5.71 -22.55 0.77
CA ILE A 311 5.06 -22.55 2.09
C ILE A 311 5.61 -23.68 2.96
N GLU A 312 5.80 -24.88 2.40
CA GLU A 312 6.37 -26.03 3.13
C GLU A 312 7.75 -25.74 3.70
N LYS A 313 8.66 -25.14 2.91
CA LYS A 313 9.97 -24.70 3.37
C LYS A 313 9.89 -23.78 4.60
N LEU A 314 8.92 -22.86 4.58
CA LEU A 314 8.72 -21.93 5.70
C LEU A 314 8.03 -22.59 6.89
N ILE A 315 7.14 -23.57 6.70
CA ILE A 315 6.53 -24.34 7.80
C ILE A 315 7.61 -25.09 8.55
N LEU A 316 8.50 -25.78 7.84
CA LEU A 316 9.46 -26.69 8.42
C LEU A 316 10.68 -26.03 9.09
N ASN A 317 10.97 -24.76 8.77
CA ASN A 317 12.23 -24.13 9.16
C ASN A 317 12.02 -22.79 9.89
N ALA A 318 12.05 -22.83 11.21
CA ALA A 318 11.93 -21.65 12.08
C ALA A 318 13.09 -20.65 11.88
N ASP A 319 14.32 -21.16 11.75
CA ASP A 319 15.51 -20.31 11.59
C ASP A 319 15.49 -19.58 10.23
N LEU A 320 14.99 -20.26 9.18
CA LEU A 320 14.78 -19.63 7.89
C LEU A 320 13.75 -18.51 7.99
N ARG A 321 12.61 -18.75 8.67
CA ARG A 321 11.60 -17.70 8.90
C ARG A 321 12.17 -16.49 9.63
N LYS A 322 12.94 -16.72 10.72
CA LYS A 322 13.60 -15.64 11.48
C LYS A 322 14.56 -14.85 10.60
N LYS A 323 15.44 -15.53 9.89
CA LYS A 323 16.46 -14.91 9.02
C LYS A 323 15.79 -14.07 7.92
N MET A 324 14.86 -14.65 7.19
CA MET A 324 14.13 -13.96 6.12
C MET A 324 13.30 -12.80 6.65
N GLY A 325 12.63 -12.98 7.78
CA GLY A 325 11.83 -11.94 8.43
C GLY A 325 12.67 -10.73 8.82
N LEU A 326 13.84 -10.95 9.46
CA LEU A 326 14.76 -9.87 9.83
C LEU A 326 15.31 -9.13 8.61
N THR A 327 15.70 -9.86 7.56
CA THR A 327 16.18 -9.25 6.31
C THR A 327 15.08 -8.44 5.64
N GLY A 328 13.85 -8.99 5.61
CA GLY A 328 12.68 -8.29 5.10
C GLY A 328 12.41 -6.99 5.86
N ARG A 329 12.44 -7.03 7.19
CA ARG A 329 12.27 -5.84 8.02
C ARG A 329 13.34 -4.77 7.75
N GLN A 330 14.61 -5.15 7.61
CA GLN A 330 15.67 -4.20 7.28
C GLN A 330 15.40 -3.49 5.96
N LYS A 331 14.93 -4.23 4.93
CA LYS A 331 14.53 -3.64 3.65
C LYS A 331 13.34 -2.68 3.79
N MET A 332 12.34 -3.04 4.62
CA MET A 332 11.19 -2.15 4.86
C MET A 332 11.60 -0.86 5.56
N ILE A 333 12.44 -0.92 6.58
CA ILE A 333 12.98 0.27 7.25
C ILE A 333 13.73 1.15 6.27
N ALA A 334 14.57 0.57 5.41
CA ALA A 334 15.41 1.32 4.48
C ALA A 334 14.68 1.92 3.28
N GLN A 335 13.57 1.32 2.82
CA GLN A 335 12.96 1.68 1.53
C GLN A 335 11.46 1.99 1.60
N TYR A 336 10.72 1.42 2.56
CA TYR A 336 9.25 1.47 2.65
C TYR A 336 8.74 1.98 4.00
N SER A 337 9.59 2.61 4.79
CA SER A 337 9.18 3.28 6.02
C SER A 337 8.78 4.73 5.76
N LEU A 338 7.96 5.29 6.66
CA LEU A 338 7.67 6.72 6.69
C LEU A 338 8.99 7.51 6.69
N GLN A 339 9.92 7.13 7.57
CA GLN A 339 11.17 7.82 7.81
C GLN A 339 12.08 7.85 6.57
N SER A 340 12.20 6.74 5.87
CA SER A 340 13.02 6.66 4.65
C SER A 340 12.41 7.42 3.46
N ASN A 341 11.12 7.77 3.52
CA ASN A 341 10.40 8.44 2.45
C ASN A 341 9.94 9.87 2.79
N GLU A 342 10.31 10.43 3.96
CA GLU A 342 9.94 11.79 4.37
C GLU A 342 10.30 12.84 3.31
N SER A 343 11.56 12.86 2.90
CA SER A 343 12.04 13.80 1.89
C SER A 343 11.35 13.61 0.53
N ASN A 344 11.14 12.36 0.12
CA ASN A 344 10.44 12.05 -1.13
C ASN A 344 9.00 12.59 -1.11
N PHE A 345 8.29 12.42 0.01
CA PHE A 345 6.92 12.92 0.14
C PHE A 345 6.88 14.45 0.21
N LEU A 346 7.79 15.11 0.95
CA LEU A 346 7.87 16.57 1.05
C LEU A 346 8.18 17.19 -0.32
N ASN A 347 8.99 16.55 -1.15
CA ASN A 347 9.29 17.00 -2.51
C ASN A 347 8.06 17.10 -3.41
N LEU A 348 6.97 16.42 -3.10
CA LEU A 348 5.71 16.62 -3.83
C LEU A 348 5.21 18.07 -3.77
N PHE A 349 5.56 18.80 -2.71
CA PHE A 349 5.11 20.17 -2.43
C PHE A 349 6.18 21.23 -2.79
N SER A 350 7.33 20.86 -3.35
CA SER A 350 8.36 21.83 -3.74
C SER A 350 7.91 22.69 -4.93
N ASN A 351 8.34 23.95 -4.95
CA ASN A 351 8.03 24.90 -6.01
C ASN A 351 9.03 24.89 -7.18
N ASN A 352 10.22 24.35 -6.97
CA ASN A 352 11.33 24.38 -7.93
C ASN A 352 11.79 22.96 -8.32
N GLU A 353 12.09 22.74 -9.58
CA GLU A 353 12.74 21.52 -10.07
C GLU A 353 14.17 21.34 -9.54
N SER A 354 14.88 22.44 -9.25
CA SER A 354 16.23 22.46 -8.68
C SER A 354 16.31 21.85 -7.26
N ASP A 355 15.26 21.93 -6.47
CA ASP A 355 15.23 21.35 -5.12
C ASP A 355 15.16 19.81 -5.14
N VAL A 356 14.64 19.24 -6.22
CA VAL A 356 14.54 17.77 -6.42
C VAL A 356 15.93 17.14 -6.64
N LEU A 357 16.84 17.84 -7.30
CA LEU A 357 18.20 17.35 -7.60
C LEU A 357 19.13 17.38 -6.39
N THR A 358 19.00 18.39 -5.52
CA THR A 358 19.84 18.53 -4.32
C THR A 358 19.56 17.47 -3.26
N LEU A 359 18.30 17.06 -3.10
CA LEU A 359 17.90 16.05 -2.11
C LEU A 359 18.26 14.63 -2.57
N ASN A 360 18.24 14.34 -3.87
CA ASN A 360 18.72 13.06 -4.41
C ASN A 360 20.24 12.87 -4.23
N HIS A 361 21.01 13.95 -4.17
CA HIS A 361 22.44 13.90 -3.84
C HIS A 361 22.68 13.65 -2.35
N SER A 362 21.86 14.20 -1.44
CA SER A 362 22.03 14.01 0.01
C SER A 362 21.69 12.59 0.44
N THR A 363 20.67 11.96 -0.16
CA THR A 363 20.32 10.56 0.09
C THR A 363 21.38 9.58 -0.42
N LYS A 364 22.01 9.84 -1.58
CA LYS A 364 23.15 9.05 -2.06
C LYS A 364 24.38 9.19 -1.16
N THR A 365 24.58 10.36 -0.58
CA THR A 365 25.72 10.63 0.34
C THR A 365 25.48 9.96 1.70
N SER A 366 24.25 9.93 2.22
CA SER A 366 23.87 9.18 3.42
C SER A 366 24.02 7.67 3.26
N LEU A 367 23.61 7.12 2.13
CA LEU A 367 23.79 5.70 1.84
C LEU A 367 25.27 5.31 1.72
N ARG A 368 26.12 6.18 1.13
CA ARG A 368 27.59 5.96 1.09
C ARG A 368 28.22 6.02 2.49
N LYS A 369 27.74 6.89 3.39
CA LYS A 369 28.21 6.92 4.80
C LYS A 369 27.81 5.66 5.55
N ILE A 370 26.61 5.13 5.38
CA ILE A 370 26.13 3.88 6.01
C ILE A 370 26.93 2.67 5.49
N ILE A 371 27.24 2.61 4.21
CA ILE A 371 28.07 1.56 3.62
C ILE A 371 29.51 1.62 4.14
N ASN A 372 30.09 2.81 4.29
CA ASN A 372 31.44 2.97 4.86
C ASN A 372 31.51 2.58 6.35
N ILE A 373 30.47 2.86 7.15
CA ILE A 373 30.42 2.43 8.56
C ILE A 373 30.35 0.89 8.65
N LYS A 374 29.62 0.20 7.78
CA LYS A 374 29.57 -1.28 7.75
C LYS A 374 30.91 -1.88 7.34
N THR A 375 31.66 -1.25 6.44
CA THR A 375 32.99 -1.72 6.02
C THR A 375 34.02 -1.58 7.16
N VAL A 376 33.92 -0.53 7.94
CA VAL A 376 34.78 -0.30 9.12
C VAL A 376 34.43 -1.27 10.28
N SER A 377 33.13 -1.54 10.51
CA SER A 377 32.69 -2.51 11.54
C SER A 377 33.16 -3.93 11.23
N ASN A 378 33.10 -4.36 9.96
CA ASN A 378 33.60 -5.67 9.54
C ASN A 378 35.15 -5.78 9.59
N ALA A 379 35.88 -4.67 9.46
CA ALA A 379 37.33 -4.63 9.63
C ALA A 379 37.75 -4.74 11.09
N ILE A 380 36.97 -4.18 12.02
CA ILE A 380 37.20 -4.29 13.47
C ILE A 380 36.91 -5.72 13.94
N PHE A 381 35.82 -6.34 13.49
CA PHE A 381 35.47 -7.71 13.85
C PHE A 381 36.46 -8.79 13.34
N ARG A 382 37.14 -8.51 12.24
CA ARG A 382 38.23 -9.39 11.73
C ARG A 382 39.55 -9.21 12.48
N ARG A 383 39.80 -8.07 13.12
CA ARG A 383 40.99 -7.85 13.93
C ARG A 383 40.93 -8.48 15.32
N GLU A 384 39.75 -8.54 15.92
CA GLU A 384 39.57 -9.19 17.24
C GLU A 384 39.67 -10.72 17.18
N ASN A 385 39.29 -11.34 16.04
CA ASN A 385 39.44 -12.78 15.84
C ASN A 385 40.84 -13.23 15.38
N ALA A 386 41.76 -12.29 15.09
CA ALA A 386 43.14 -12.58 14.71
C ALA A 386 44.15 -12.46 15.90
N LEU A 387 43.67 -12.07 17.08
CA LEU A 387 44.47 -11.93 18.31
C LEU A 387 44.22 -13.03 19.33
N ASN A 388 43.37 -14.03 19.01
CA ASN A 388 43.05 -15.19 19.87
C ASN A 388 43.38 -16.53 19.18
N ILE A 389 44.52 -16.59 18.45
CA ILE A 389 45.18 -17.85 18.06
C ILE A 389 46.61 -17.80 18.55
#